data_a586e7d126ce95b1f41c2b657aa87020
#
_entry.id   a586e7d126ce95b1f41c2b657aa87020
#
_cell.length_a   1.000
_cell.length_b   1.000
_cell.length_c   1.000
_cell.angle_alpha   90.00
_cell.angle_beta   90.00
_cell.angle_gamma   90.00
#
_symmetry.space_group_name_H-M   'P 1'
#
loop_
_entity.id
_entity.type
_entity.pdbx_description
1 polymer ?
#
loop_
_entity_poly.entity_id
_entity_poly.type
_entity_poly.pdbx_seq_one_letter_code
_entity_poly.pdbx_strand_id
1 'polypeptide(L)'
;MRIARIVAASLAIMSATVATALAASPEENRKVVEDYYAAYAGGDMEKVAAFFADDIQWHIPGHHPLAGTKRGKAEVAAFFAELAKSNFRAELIALMADENWVIDMHRGWSNRDGEANVDTVWVLAFRIEDGKIIEARNFAYDQAAADSFFWQAYPLKPLPERLAE
;
A
#
# COMPACT_ATOMS: atom_id res chain seq x y z
N MET A 1 -10.37 -66.73 46.60
CA MET A 1 -9.40 -66.18 45.61
C MET A 1 -10.09 -65.18 44.72
N ARG A 2 -9.81 -63.87 44.89
CA ARG A 2 -10.34 -62.79 44.06
C ARG A 2 -9.16 -62.27 43.21
N ILE A 3 -9.28 -62.40 41.89
CA ILE A 3 -8.30 -61.94 40.93
C ILE A 3 -8.60 -60.50 40.62
N ALA A 4 -7.72 -59.55 41.00
CA ALA A 4 -7.79 -58.15 40.63
C ALA A 4 -7.32 -57.96 39.19
N ARG A 5 -8.17 -57.40 38.33
CA ARG A 5 -7.81 -56.93 36.96
C ARG A 5 -7.27 -55.52 37.06
N ILE A 6 -6.03 -55.35 36.74
CA ILE A 6 -5.37 -54.06 36.56
C ILE A 6 -5.69 -53.57 35.14
N VAL A 7 -6.44 -52.48 35.03
CA VAL A 7 -6.68 -51.76 33.73
C VAL A 7 -5.57 -50.72 33.62
N ALA A 8 -4.67 -50.90 32.69
CA ALA A 8 -3.67 -49.90 32.34
C ALA A 8 -4.30 -48.89 31.36
N ALA A 9 -4.49 -47.66 31.82
CA ALA A 9 -4.90 -46.55 30.99
C ALA A 9 -3.67 -45.95 30.31
N SER A 10 -3.56 -46.13 28.99
CA SER A 10 -2.51 -45.51 28.17
C SER A 10 -2.93 -44.05 27.85
N LEU A 11 -2.19 -43.13 28.45
CA LEU A 11 -2.34 -41.70 28.18
C LEU A 11 -1.56 -41.34 26.90
N ALA A 12 -2.25 -41.14 25.75
CA ALA A 12 -1.63 -40.69 24.54
C ALA A 12 -1.47 -39.15 24.61
N ILE A 13 -0.21 -38.72 24.80
CA ILE A 13 0.14 -37.29 24.71
C ILE A 13 0.23 -36.93 23.24
N MET A 14 -0.81 -36.22 22.73
CA MET A 14 -0.76 -35.55 21.42
C MET A 14 0.10 -34.29 21.55
N SER A 15 1.35 -34.38 21.08
CA SER A 15 2.22 -33.23 20.92
C SER A 15 1.70 -32.41 19.69
N ALA A 16 0.99 -31.33 19.92
CA ALA A 16 0.68 -30.35 18.89
C ALA A 16 1.96 -29.56 18.58
N THR A 17 2.58 -29.84 17.46
CA THR A 17 3.63 -28.99 16.88
C THR A 17 2.98 -27.71 16.39
N VAL A 18 3.13 -26.63 17.15
CA VAL A 18 2.81 -25.27 16.67
C VAL A 18 3.91 -24.92 15.66
N ALA A 19 3.60 -24.98 14.38
CA ALA A 19 4.47 -24.42 13.36
C ALA A 19 4.40 -22.89 13.51
N THR A 20 5.42 -22.28 14.11
CA THR A 20 5.64 -20.83 14.02
C THR A 20 5.92 -20.54 12.55
N ALA A 21 4.98 -19.88 11.88
CA ALA A 21 5.27 -19.26 10.58
C ALA A 21 6.45 -18.30 10.81
N LEU A 22 7.56 -18.55 10.13
CA LEU A 22 8.67 -17.60 10.11
C LEU A 22 8.16 -16.33 9.45
N ALA A 23 8.32 -15.19 10.11
CA ALA A 23 8.07 -13.90 9.48
C ALA A 23 8.92 -13.78 8.21
N ALA A 24 8.37 -13.17 7.16
CA ALA A 24 9.11 -12.94 5.94
C ALA A 24 10.37 -12.09 6.22
N SER A 25 11.46 -12.39 5.53
CA SER A 25 12.70 -11.63 5.67
C SER A 25 12.56 -10.23 5.07
N PRO A 26 13.39 -9.25 5.49
CA PRO A 26 13.42 -7.93 4.87
C PRO A 26 13.60 -7.98 3.35
N GLU A 27 14.41 -8.92 2.85
CA GLU A 27 14.66 -9.13 1.43
C GLU A 27 13.41 -9.63 0.67
N GLU A 28 12.64 -10.55 1.26
CA GLU A 28 11.38 -11.00 0.70
C GLU A 28 10.35 -9.85 0.66
N ASN A 29 10.27 -9.07 1.73
CA ASN A 29 9.39 -7.89 1.78
C ASN A 29 9.80 -6.81 0.78
N ARG A 30 11.10 -6.57 0.61
CA ARG A 30 11.64 -5.69 -0.41
C ARG A 30 11.21 -6.13 -1.82
N LYS A 31 11.31 -7.43 -2.09
CA LYS A 31 10.90 -7.98 -3.39
C LYS A 31 9.40 -7.76 -3.68
N VAL A 32 8.54 -7.84 -2.69
CA VAL A 32 7.11 -7.51 -2.87
C VAL A 32 6.93 -6.11 -3.43
N VAL A 33 7.67 -5.12 -2.91
CA VAL A 33 7.57 -3.73 -3.37
C VAL A 33 8.24 -3.54 -4.75
N GLU A 34 9.35 -4.23 -5.03
CA GLU A 34 9.97 -4.22 -6.37
C GLU A 34 8.99 -4.76 -7.43
N ASP A 35 8.34 -5.89 -7.15
CA ASP A 35 7.37 -6.52 -8.06
C ASP A 35 6.10 -5.65 -8.21
N TYR A 36 5.66 -4.99 -7.13
CA TYR A 36 4.60 -3.99 -7.17
C TYR A 36 4.93 -2.84 -8.13
N TYR A 37 6.14 -2.27 -8.05
CA TYR A 37 6.55 -1.19 -8.96
C TYR A 37 6.69 -1.68 -10.40
N ALA A 38 7.14 -2.89 -10.63
CA ALA A 38 7.18 -3.48 -11.97
C ALA A 38 5.78 -3.62 -12.58
N ALA A 39 4.79 -4.06 -11.80
CA ALA A 39 3.39 -4.12 -12.22
C ALA A 39 2.81 -2.72 -12.48
N TYR A 40 3.09 -1.75 -11.61
CA TYR A 40 2.66 -0.36 -11.77
C TYR A 40 3.22 0.29 -13.04
N ALA A 41 4.51 0.12 -13.31
CA ALA A 41 5.15 0.61 -14.53
C ALA A 41 4.58 -0.04 -15.80
N GLY A 42 4.13 -1.29 -15.71
CA GLY A 42 3.44 -2.00 -16.79
C GLY A 42 1.98 -1.55 -17.02
N GLY A 43 1.42 -0.71 -16.13
CA GLY A 43 0.05 -0.23 -16.22
C GLY A 43 -1.02 -1.30 -15.91
N ASP A 44 -0.62 -2.46 -15.40
CA ASP A 44 -1.52 -3.57 -15.06
C ASP A 44 -2.08 -3.39 -13.64
N MET A 45 -3.15 -2.61 -13.52
CA MET A 45 -3.75 -2.28 -12.23
C MET A 45 -4.37 -3.49 -11.51
N GLU A 46 -4.73 -4.55 -12.23
CA GLU A 46 -5.20 -5.79 -11.62
C GLU A 46 -4.05 -6.51 -10.91
N LYS A 47 -2.89 -6.60 -11.56
CA LYS A 47 -1.66 -7.11 -10.90
C LYS A 47 -1.23 -6.22 -9.73
N VAL A 48 -1.30 -4.89 -9.87
CA VAL A 48 -1.01 -3.97 -8.76
C VAL A 48 -1.89 -4.28 -7.56
N ALA A 49 -3.21 -4.44 -7.75
CA ALA A 49 -4.15 -4.76 -6.68
C ALA A 49 -3.90 -6.14 -6.02
N ALA A 50 -3.23 -7.06 -6.73
CA ALA A 50 -2.87 -8.37 -6.18
C ALA A 50 -1.81 -8.30 -5.08
N PHE A 51 -1.01 -7.23 -5.01
CA PHE A 51 -0.05 -7.01 -3.92
C PHE A 51 -0.68 -6.49 -2.63
N PHE A 52 -1.91 -6.01 -2.66
CA PHE A 52 -2.58 -5.42 -1.51
C PHE A 52 -3.35 -6.47 -0.72
N ALA A 53 -3.39 -6.29 0.61
CA ALA A 53 -4.36 -6.95 1.46
C ALA A 53 -5.77 -6.39 1.19
N ASP A 54 -6.81 -7.15 1.51
CA ASP A 54 -8.20 -6.72 1.26
C ASP A 54 -8.58 -5.48 2.07
N ASP A 55 -8.02 -5.33 3.27
CA ASP A 55 -8.22 -4.25 4.22
C ASP A 55 -7.10 -3.20 4.22
N ILE A 56 -6.31 -3.13 3.15
CA ILE A 56 -5.22 -2.15 2.99
C ILE A 56 -5.63 -0.75 3.41
N GLN A 57 -4.72 -0.03 4.05
CA GLN A 57 -4.86 1.39 4.34
C GLN A 57 -3.78 2.20 3.61
N TRP A 58 -4.20 3.13 2.76
CA TRP A 58 -3.28 4.01 2.03
C TRP A 58 -3.47 5.45 2.48
N HIS A 59 -2.46 5.99 3.16
CA HIS A 59 -2.49 7.33 3.75
C HIS A 59 -1.83 8.35 2.83
N ILE A 60 -2.61 9.33 2.39
CA ILE A 60 -2.16 10.41 1.52
C ILE A 60 -2.23 11.71 2.31
N PRO A 61 -1.09 12.38 2.55
CA PRO A 61 -1.03 13.61 3.31
C PRO A 61 -1.60 14.80 2.53
N GLY A 62 -1.72 15.93 3.22
CA GLY A 62 -2.08 17.21 2.61
C GLY A 62 -3.56 17.56 2.69
N HIS A 63 -3.93 18.61 1.95
CA HIS A 63 -5.26 19.22 1.98
C HIS A 63 -5.86 19.33 0.56
N HIS A 64 -5.46 18.43 -0.33
CA HIS A 64 -5.91 18.38 -1.73
C HIS A 64 -7.01 17.32 -1.95
N PRO A 65 -7.70 17.32 -3.12
CA PRO A 65 -8.83 16.43 -3.37
C PRO A 65 -8.54 14.92 -3.25
N LEU A 66 -7.30 14.50 -3.44
CA LEU A 66 -6.90 13.10 -3.29
C LEU A 66 -6.39 12.75 -1.89
N ALA A 67 -6.25 13.73 -0.98
CA ALA A 67 -5.75 13.51 0.39
C ALA A 67 -6.68 12.62 1.23
N GLY A 68 -6.17 12.15 2.36
CA GLY A 68 -6.88 11.29 3.30
C GLY A 68 -6.56 9.82 3.17
N THR A 69 -7.11 9.01 4.07
CA THR A 69 -6.89 7.56 4.11
C THR A 69 -7.87 6.84 3.19
N LYS A 70 -7.35 6.06 2.25
CA LYS A 70 -8.12 5.12 1.42
C LYS A 70 -8.12 3.76 2.11
N ARG A 71 -9.30 3.15 2.25
CA ARG A 71 -9.49 1.89 2.99
C ARG A 71 -10.00 0.79 2.07
N GLY A 72 -9.27 -0.32 2.08
CA GLY A 72 -9.56 -1.47 1.23
C GLY A 72 -9.20 -1.26 -0.24
N LYS A 73 -9.10 -2.36 -0.98
CA LYS A 73 -8.68 -2.37 -2.39
C LYS A 73 -9.53 -1.45 -3.29
N ALA A 74 -10.83 -1.35 -3.04
CA ALA A 74 -11.73 -0.56 -3.88
C ALA A 74 -11.41 0.95 -3.82
N GLU A 75 -11.23 1.52 -2.61
CA GLU A 75 -10.88 2.93 -2.48
C GLU A 75 -9.45 3.22 -2.98
N VAL A 76 -8.50 2.29 -2.77
CA VAL A 76 -7.14 2.42 -3.30
C VAL A 76 -7.15 2.37 -4.83
N ALA A 77 -7.92 1.47 -5.44
CA ALA A 77 -8.07 1.41 -6.90
C ALA A 77 -8.69 2.70 -7.46
N ALA A 78 -9.72 3.23 -6.80
CA ALA A 78 -10.34 4.51 -7.18
C ALA A 78 -9.31 5.66 -7.08
N PHE A 79 -8.49 5.69 -6.03
CA PHE A 79 -7.40 6.66 -5.92
C PHE A 79 -6.42 6.57 -7.08
N PHE A 80 -5.96 5.38 -7.46
CA PHE A 80 -5.05 5.21 -8.59
C PHE A 80 -5.69 5.62 -9.93
N ALA A 81 -6.98 5.33 -10.12
CA ALA A 81 -7.71 5.76 -11.30
C ALA A 81 -7.81 7.29 -11.40
N GLU A 82 -8.02 7.97 -10.28
CA GLU A 82 -7.98 9.44 -10.23
C GLU A 82 -6.54 9.95 -10.47
N LEU A 83 -5.54 9.38 -9.81
CA LEU A 83 -4.15 9.79 -9.97
C LEU A 83 -3.68 9.70 -11.44
N ALA A 84 -4.11 8.67 -12.16
CA ALA A 84 -3.80 8.50 -13.58
C ALA A 84 -4.28 9.67 -14.45
N LYS A 85 -5.38 10.35 -14.10
CA LYS A 85 -5.91 11.52 -14.84
C LYS A 85 -4.95 12.71 -14.80
N SER A 86 -4.08 12.79 -13.82
CA SER A 86 -3.06 13.84 -13.71
C SER A 86 -1.77 13.54 -14.49
N ASN A 87 -1.72 12.45 -15.26
CA ASN A 87 -0.50 11.96 -15.92
C ASN A 87 0.68 11.81 -14.95
N PHE A 88 0.38 11.46 -13.68
CA PHE A 88 1.40 11.28 -12.66
C PHE A 88 2.23 10.02 -12.94
N ARG A 89 3.54 10.15 -12.79
CA ARG A 89 4.52 9.09 -12.99
C ARG A 89 5.44 9.01 -11.78
N ALA A 90 6.00 7.83 -11.56
CA ALA A 90 6.96 7.59 -10.49
C ALA A 90 8.19 6.84 -11.04
N GLU A 91 9.36 7.22 -10.55
CA GLU A 91 10.64 6.58 -10.83
C GLU A 91 11.35 6.31 -9.50
N LEU A 92 11.62 5.04 -9.24
CA LEU A 92 12.26 4.60 -8.00
C LEU A 92 13.72 5.10 -7.95
N ILE A 93 14.10 5.76 -6.85
CA ILE A 93 15.47 6.22 -6.58
C ILE A 93 16.17 5.27 -5.62
N ALA A 94 15.50 4.88 -4.54
CA ALA A 94 16.07 3.99 -3.52
C ALA A 94 14.97 3.17 -2.85
N LEU A 95 15.35 1.97 -2.40
CA LEU A 95 14.47 1.06 -1.69
C LEU A 95 15.25 0.44 -0.53
N MET A 96 14.71 0.56 0.68
CA MET A 96 15.29 0.01 1.90
C MET A 96 14.25 -0.83 2.62
N ALA A 97 14.66 -1.94 3.23
CA ALA A 97 13.78 -2.81 4.00
C ALA A 97 14.37 -3.10 5.37
N ASP A 98 13.51 -3.13 6.38
CA ASP A 98 13.84 -3.54 7.73
C ASP A 98 12.61 -4.19 8.37
N GLU A 99 12.76 -5.42 8.85
CA GLU A 99 11.65 -6.25 9.33
C GLU A 99 10.48 -6.28 8.33
N ASN A 100 9.29 -5.81 8.72
CA ASN A 100 8.09 -5.77 7.89
C ASN A 100 7.83 -4.40 7.23
N TRP A 101 8.79 -3.47 7.31
CA TRP A 101 8.72 -2.18 6.64
C TRP A 101 9.62 -2.12 5.41
N VAL A 102 9.09 -1.56 4.34
CA VAL A 102 9.86 -1.22 3.14
C VAL A 102 9.64 0.25 2.85
N ILE A 103 10.74 0.99 2.78
CA ILE A 103 10.73 2.43 2.54
C ILE A 103 11.28 2.67 1.14
N ASP A 104 10.52 3.30 0.28
CA ASP A 104 11.00 3.80 -0.98
C ASP A 104 11.29 5.30 -0.93
N MET A 105 12.16 5.73 -1.81
CA MET A 105 12.27 7.12 -2.22
C MET A 105 12.16 7.15 -3.74
N HIS A 106 11.22 7.93 -4.28
CA HIS A 106 11.00 8.03 -5.71
C HIS A 106 10.82 9.49 -6.15
N ARG A 107 11.16 9.76 -7.41
CA ARG A 107 10.75 10.97 -8.10
C ARG A 107 9.31 10.79 -8.56
N GLY A 108 8.44 11.71 -8.22
CA GLY A 108 7.08 11.77 -8.73
C GLY A 108 6.89 13.03 -9.56
N TRP A 109 6.42 12.87 -10.81
CA TRP A 109 6.21 14.00 -11.71
C TRP A 109 4.98 13.80 -12.59
N SER A 110 4.51 14.91 -13.18
CA SER A 110 3.48 14.91 -14.22
C SER A 110 3.98 15.61 -15.49
N ASN A 111 3.36 15.33 -16.61
CA ASN A 111 3.64 15.99 -17.89
C ASN A 111 2.35 16.33 -18.63
N ARG A 112 1.55 17.20 -18.06
CA ARG A 112 0.30 17.68 -18.65
C ARG A 112 0.63 18.87 -19.56
N ASP A 113 0.28 18.76 -20.85
CA ASP A 113 0.55 19.80 -21.84
C ASP A 113 -0.24 21.08 -21.56
N GLY A 114 0.47 22.21 -21.46
CA GLY A 114 -0.15 23.53 -21.24
C GLY A 114 -0.77 23.76 -19.86
N GLU A 115 -0.54 22.83 -18.90
CA GLU A 115 -1.08 22.91 -17.55
C GLU A 115 0.04 22.90 -16.50
N ALA A 116 -0.35 23.17 -15.24
CA ALA A 116 0.59 23.06 -14.13
C ALA A 116 1.04 21.61 -13.93
N ASN A 117 2.32 21.42 -13.71
CA ASN A 117 2.96 20.14 -13.45
C ASN A 117 3.65 20.14 -12.10
N VAL A 118 3.88 18.95 -11.56
CA VAL A 118 4.69 18.70 -10.38
C VAL A 118 5.93 17.91 -10.78
N ASP A 119 7.04 18.14 -10.11
CA ASP A 119 8.26 17.33 -10.18
C ASP A 119 8.97 17.44 -8.82
N THR A 120 8.85 16.41 -8.01
CA THR A 120 9.39 16.41 -6.65
C THR A 120 9.73 15.00 -6.19
N VAL A 121 10.38 14.90 -5.03
CA VAL A 121 10.70 13.63 -4.39
C VAL A 121 9.58 13.26 -3.42
N TRP A 122 9.28 11.98 -3.38
CA TRP A 122 8.32 11.37 -2.49
C TRP A 122 8.97 10.20 -1.75
N VAL A 123 8.42 9.89 -0.60
CA VAL A 123 8.72 8.67 0.15
C VAL A 123 7.43 7.92 0.40
N LEU A 124 7.43 6.62 0.15
CA LEU A 124 6.38 5.71 0.59
C LEU A 124 6.94 4.73 1.62
N ALA A 125 6.27 4.64 2.76
CA ALA A 125 6.52 3.61 3.76
C ALA A 125 5.44 2.53 3.63
N PHE A 126 5.83 1.33 3.22
CA PHE A 126 4.97 0.17 3.09
C PHE A 126 5.14 -0.75 4.29
N ARG A 127 4.05 -1.18 4.89
CA ARG A 127 4.04 -2.29 5.85
C ARG A 127 3.55 -3.55 5.17
N ILE A 128 4.32 -4.62 5.33
CA ILE A 128 4.10 -5.90 4.65
C ILE A 128 3.81 -6.98 5.69
N GLU A 129 2.74 -7.72 5.51
CA GLU A 129 2.42 -8.92 6.28
C GLU A 129 1.97 -10.02 5.31
N ASP A 130 2.43 -11.24 5.52
CA ASP A 130 2.10 -12.42 4.69
C ASP A 130 2.26 -12.18 3.18
N GLY A 131 3.31 -11.43 2.79
CA GLY A 131 3.59 -11.09 1.38
C GLY A 131 2.60 -10.10 0.76
N LYS A 132 1.81 -9.39 1.58
CA LYS A 132 0.86 -8.36 1.13
C LYS A 132 1.19 -7.02 1.76
N ILE A 133 0.98 -5.95 0.99
CA ILE A 133 1.01 -4.58 1.48
C ILE A 133 -0.30 -4.34 2.24
N ILE A 134 -0.20 -4.17 3.56
CA ILE A 134 -1.33 -3.90 4.45
C ILE A 134 -1.49 -2.43 4.76
N GLU A 135 -0.42 -1.66 4.60
CA GLU A 135 -0.43 -0.22 4.84
C GLU A 135 0.58 0.47 3.91
N ALA A 136 0.23 1.66 3.42
CA ALA A 136 1.13 2.56 2.71
C ALA A 136 0.96 3.99 3.23
N ARG A 137 2.07 4.70 3.48
CA ARG A 137 2.09 6.08 3.95
C ARG A 137 2.92 6.93 3.01
N ASN A 138 2.30 7.93 2.39
CA ASN A 138 2.99 8.89 1.54
C ASN A 138 3.57 10.04 2.35
N PHE A 139 4.75 10.51 1.91
CA PHE A 139 5.39 11.73 2.40
C PHE A 139 5.93 12.49 1.19
N ALA A 140 5.49 13.72 0.99
CA ALA A 140 6.04 14.58 -0.05
C ALA A 140 7.19 15.41 0.51
N TYR A 141 8.28 15.57 -0.25
CA TYR A 141 9.37 16.49 0.11
C TYR A 141 8.86 17.94 0.19
N ASP A 142 7.97 18.32 -0.75
CA ASP A 142 7.29 19.61 -0.74
C ASP A 142 5.76 19.38 -0.77
N GLN A 143 5.17 19.34 0.41
CA GLN A 143 3.73 19.15 0.56
C GLN A 143 2.91 20.31 0.00
N ALA A 144 3.42 21.54 0.08
CA ALA A 144 2.71 22.71 -0.44
C ALA A 144 2.64 22.68 -1.97
N ALA A 145 3.74 22.29 -2.64
CA ALA A 145 3.74 22.09 -4.08
C ALA A 145 2.81 20.94 -4.50
N ALA A 146 2.79 19.84 -3.76
CA ALA A 146 1.89 18.71 -4.00
C ALA A 146 0.42 19.13 -3.87
N ASP A 147 0.04 19.82 -2.81
CA ASP A 147 -1.32 20.32 -2.59
C ASP A 147 -1.72 21.27 -3.71
N SER A 148 -0.86 22.24 -4.08
CA SER A 148 -1.11 23.18 -5.15
C SER A 148 -1.35 22.48 -6.50
N PHE A 149 -0.51 21.50 -6.83
CA PHE A 149 -0.65 20.73 -8.05
C PHE A 149 -1.99 19.96 -8.10
N PHE A 150 -2.33 19.21 -7.06
CA PHE A 150 -3.54 18.40 -7.07
C PHE A 150 -4.81 19.26 -7.02
N TRP A 151 -4.79 20.45 -6.41
CA TRP A 151 -5.90 21.41 -6.50
C TRP A 151 -6.11 21.94 -7.92
N GLN A 152 -5.06 22.07 -8.72
CA GLN A 152 -5.16 22.50 -10.12
C GLN A 152 -5.56 21.36 -11.05
N ALA A 153 -5.04 20.14 -10.76
CA ALA A 153 -5.38 18.95 -11.53
C ALA A 153 -6.84 18.48 -11.31
N TYR A 154 -7.41 18.75 -10.14
CA TYR A 154 -8.77 18.32 -9.75
C TYR A 154 -9.58 19.52 -9.23
N PRO A 155 -10.01 20.43 -10.13
CA PRO A 155 -10.77 21.59 -9.71
C PRO A 155 -12.10 21.18 -9.06
N LEU A 156 -12.51 21.91 -8.03
CA LEU A 156 -13.81 21.72 -7.40
C LEU A 156 -14.92 22.00 -8.40
N LYS A 157 -15.99 21.21 -8.31
CA LYS A 157 -17.25 21.55 -9.02
C LYS A 157 -17.72 22.97 -8.64
N PRO A 158 -18.39 23.70 -9.53
CA PRO A 158 -19.03 24.97 -9.19
C PRO A 158 -19.92 24.87 -7.95
N LEU A 159 -20.04 25.97 -7.20
CA LEU A 159 -20.81 26.00 -5.95
C LEU A 159 -22.25 25.46 -6.09
N PRO A 160 -23.03 25.82 -7.14
CA PRO A 160 -24.37 25.27 -7.30
C PRO A 160 -24.42 23.75 -7.41
N GLU A 161 -23.46 23.15 -8.09
CA GLU A 161 -23.37 21.70 -8.25
C GLU A 161 -22.97 20.98 -6.95
N ARG A 162 -22.14 21.62 -6.12
CA ARG A 162 -21.74 21.07 -4.81
C ARG A 162 -22.83 21.16 -3.75
N LEU A 163 -23.74 22.13 -3.90
CA LEU A 163 -24.85 22.30 -2.96
C LEU A 163 -26.09 21.50 -3.33
N ALA A 164 -26.08 20.84 -4.49
CA ALA A 164 -27.18 20.01 -4.99
C ALA A 164 -27.07 18.52 -4.58
N GLU A 165 -25.95 18.13 -3.94
CA GLU A 165 -25.71 16.79 -3.37
C GLU A 165 -26.13 16.77 -1.90
#